data_510962924d436d2130d8ca1cd3081059
#
_entry.id   510962924d436d2130d8ca1cd3081059
#
_cell.length_a   1.000
_cell.length_b   1.000
_cell.length_c   1.000
_cell.angle_alpha   90.00
_cell.angle_beta   90.00
_cell.angle_gamma   90.00
#
_symmetry.space_group_name_H-M   'P 1'
#
loop_
_entity.id
_entity.type
_entity.pdbx_description
1 polymer ?
#
loop_
_entity_poly.entity_id
_entity_poly.type
_entity_poly.pdbx_seq_one_letter_code
_entity_poly.pdbx_strand_id
1 'polypeptide(L)'
;MIAGACVVLSLAASSFLLRRIDQLRPQATLDEVLFLNSPKVIKRASLGYDGLMACIYWTRAVQYFGDRHRFAATSYKLLAPLLEITTQLDPHLVVAYEFGSSFLAPKPPFGAGQTQSAIDLMNYGIQNNPDNWRLYYDLGFVYYTELKDYKNAADTFARGSLVPNAHPFLKVLAAQMASHAGDYDTARRLWLVSYQNTQDKLIKQSALDHLRALRVDEDVEHLQQAVTRFGERAGRLPTSMAELVNAEGLPGTPVDPDGHPYKMTPEGRIEIRAPKDFPFVTKGLPPGYKPLPTFDSPQP
;
A
#
# COMPACT_ATOMS: atom_id res chain seq x y z
N MET A 1 10.16 7.00 -64.07
CA MET A 1 9.65 8.36 -63.74
C MET A 1 8.23 8.36 -63.19
N ILE A 2 7.27 7.60 -63.74
CA ILE A 2 5.86 7.58 -63.28
C ILE A 2 5.71 7.09 -61.82
N ALA A 3 6.41 6.02 -61.44
CA ALA A 3 6.36 5.47 -60.08
C ALA A 3 6.88 6.47 -58.99
N GLY A 4 7.93 7.25 -59.31
CA GLY A 4 8.45 8.27 -58.41
C GLY A 4 7.48 9.43 -58.20
N ALA A 5 6.79 9.83 -59.29
CA ALA A 5 5.75 10.87 -59.23
C ALA A 5 4.54 10.43 -58.40
N CYS A 6 4.12 9.15 -58.48
CA CYS A 6 3.06 8.59 -57.66
C CYS A 6 3.41 8.56 -56.17
N VAL A 7 4.65 8.22 -55.81
CA VAL A 7 5.11 8.23 -54.41
C VAL A 7 5.11 9.65 -53.83
N VAL A 8 5.63 10.63 -54.59
CA VAL A 8 5.64 12.03 -54.14
C VAL A 8 4.22 12.59 -54.00
N LEU A 9 3.31 12.26 -54.92
CA LEU A 9 1.90 12.66 -54.84
C LEU A 9 1.19 12.04 -53.65
N SER A 10 1.45 10.76 -53.36
CA SER A 10 0.84 10.07 -52.18
C SER A 10 1.35 10.65 -50.87
N LEU A 11 2.64 10.98 -50.77
CA LEU A 11 3.22 11.64 -49.59
C LEU A 11 2.68 13.05 -49.39
N ALA A 12 2.53 13.81 -50.48
CA ALA A 12 1.95 15.15 -50.44
C ALA A 12 0.47 15.11 -50.03
N ALA A 13 -0.31 14.18 -50.58
CA ALA A 13 -1.70 13.96 -50.22
C ALA A 13 -1.85 13.52 -48.74
N SER A 14 -0.99 12.61 -48.26
CA SER A 14 -0.96 12.20 -46.86
C SER A 14 -0.63 13.36 -45.92
N SER A 15 0.37 14.18 -46.28
CA SER A 15 0.74 15.35 -45.49
C SER A 15 -0.37 16.41 -45.47
N PHE A 16 -1.06 16.60 -46.57
CA PHE A 16 -2.21 17.52 -46.64
C PHE A 16 -3.40 17.02 -45.83
N LEU A 17 -3.72 15.72 -45.92
CA LEU A 17 -4.77 15.10 -45.13
C LEU A 17 -4.48 15.14 -43.61
N LEU A 18 -3.25 14.89 -43.21
CA LEU A 18 -2.83 15.00 -41.80
C LEU A 18 -3.01 16.43 -41.28
N ARG A 19 -2.55 17.44 -42.03
CA ARG A 19 -2.77 18.86 -41.68
C ARG A 19 -4.25 19.24 -41.57
N ARG A 20 -5.09 18.68 -42.46
CA ARG A 20 -6.54 18.90 -42.43
C ARG A 20 -7.18 18.23 -41.21
N ILE A 21 -6.75 17.02 -40.86
CA ILE A 21 -7.19 16.34 -39.66
C ILE A 21 -6.81 17.12 -38.39
N ASP A 22 -5.57 17.62 -38.32
CA ASP A 22 -5.11 18.45 -37.20
C ASP A 22 -5.90 19.76 -37.07
N GLN A 23 -6.27 20.39 -38.19
CA GLN A 23 -7.10 21.61 -38.20
C GLN A 23 -8.55 21.37 -37.81
N LEU A 24 -9.12 20.21 -38.14
CA LEU A 24 -10.50 19.83 -37.83
C LEU A 24 -10.66 19.31 -36.42
N ARG A 25 -9.54 18.95 -35.73
CA ARG A 25 -9.52 18.46 -34.38
C ARG A 25 -8.58 19.29 -33.47
N PRO A 26 -8.82 20.61 -33.33
CA PRO A 26 -7.92 21.47 -32.55
C PRO A 26 -7.89 21.14 -31.06
N GLN A 27 -8.77 20.24 -30.56
CA GLN A 27 -8.88 19.79 -29.19
C GLN A 27 -9.03 18.26 -29.07
N ALA A 28 -8.71 17.51 -30.12
CA ALA A 28 -8.58 16.07 -29.97
C ALA A 28 -7.32 15.81 -29.13
N THR A 29 -7.49 15.92 -27.84
CA THR A 29 -6.50 15.44 -26.87
C THR A 29 -6.27 13.97 -27.15
N LEU A 30 -5.09 13.45 -26.84
CA LEU A 30 -4.74 12.01 -26.86
C LEU A 30 -5.83 11.11 -26.23
N ASP A 31 -6.78 11.70 -25.50
CA ASP A 31 -7.92 11.09 -24.83
C ASP A 31 -8.93 10.39 -25.77
N GLU A 32 -9.00 10.77 -27.06
CA GLU A 32 -9.98 10.19 -27.97
C GLU A 32 -9.45 9.00 -28.77
N VAL A 33 -8.21 8.57 -28.57
CA VAL A 33 -7.53 7.65 -29.48
C VAL A 33 -7.18 6.30 -28.82
N LEU A 34 -8.14 5.68 -28.15
CA LEU A 34 -8.16 4.23 -28.06
C LEU A 34 -8.88 3.70 -29.33
N PHE A 35 -8.17 3.63 -30.45
CA PHE A 35 -8.71 3.10 -31.71
C PHE A 35 -9.18 1.65 -31.60
N LEU A 36 -8.63 0.89 -30.64
CA LEU A 36 -8.99 -0.48 -30.35
C LEU A 36 -9.09 -0.65 -28.82
N ASN A 37 -10.31 -0.78 -28.33
CA ASN A 37 -10.57 -0.90 -26.87
C ASN A 37 -10.51 -2.36 -26.36
N SER A 38 -10.32 -3.32 -27.26
CA SER A 38 -10.34 -4.73 -26.89
C SER A 38 -8.94 -5.35 -26.98
N PRO A 39 -8.35 -5.77 -25.87
CA PRO A 39 -7.06 -6.49 -25.86
C PRO A 39 -7.07 -7.72 -26.76
N LYS A 40 -8.21 -8.44 -26.83
CA LYS A 40 -8.38 -9.62 -27.71
C LYS A 40 -8.29 -9.26 -29.19
N VAL A 41 -8.84 -8.11 -29.59
CA VAL A 41 -8.76 -7.62 -30.98
C VAL A 41 -7.34 -7.21 -31.32
N ILE A 42 -6.68 -6.48 -30.41
CA ILE A 42 -5.30 -6.05 -30.56
C ILE A 42 -4.38 -7.27 -30.68
N LYS A 43 -4.55 -8.27 -29.82
CA LYS A 43 -3.77 -9.50 -29.84
C LYS A 43 -3.91 -10.28 -31.15
N ARG A 44 -5.09 -10.31 -31.76
CA ARG A 44 -5.30 -10.90 -33.09
C ARG A 44 -4.65 -10.07 -34.21
N ALA A 45 -4.71 -8.75 -34.08
CA ALA A 45 -4.13 -7.81 -35.04
C ALA A 45 -2.61 -7.71 -34.96
N SER A 46 -2.02 -8.09 -33.83
CA SER A 46 -0.56 -8.04 -33.60
C SER A 46 0.22 -9.10 -34.39
N LEU A 47 -0.48 -10.12 -34.94
CA LEU A 47 0.13 -11.20 -35.74
C LEU A 47 1.31 -11.88 -35.04
N GLY A 48 1.26 -12.00 -33.72
CA GLY A 48 2.34 -12.59 -32.89
C GLY A 48 3.35 -11.58 -32.33
N TYR A 49 3.21 -10.28 -32.62
CA TYR A 49 4.05 -9.23 -32.04
C TYR A 49 3.40 -8.61 -30.79
N ASP A 50 2.79 -9.45 -29.94
CA ASP A 50 2.04 -9.00 -28.74
C ASP A 50 2.92 -8.17 -27.80
N GLY A 51 4.18 -8.61 -27.55
CA GLY A 51 5.12 -7.88 -26.69
C GLY A 51 5.47 -6.47 -27.24
N LEU A 52 5.61 -6.33 -28.58
CA LEU A 52 5.83 -5.02 -29.19
C LEU A 52 4.61 -4.11 -28.98
N MET A 53 3.41 -4.67 -29.18
CA MET A 53 2.17 -3.92 -28.93
C MET A 53 2.02 -3.54 -27.46
N ALA A 54 2.38 -4.43 -26.53
CA ALA A 54 2.42 -4.13 -25.10
C ALA A 54 3.35 -2.94 -24.81
N CYS A 55 4.56 -2.92 -25.37
CA CYS A 55 5.48 -1.78 -25.22
C CYS A 55 4.93 -0.47 -25.77
N ILE A 56 4.21 -0.51 -26.90
CA ILE A 56 3.57 0.68 -27.49
C ILE A 56 2.47 1.19 -26.53
N TYR A 57 1.59 0.31 -26.03
CA TYR A 57 0.53 0.72 -25.12
C TYR A 57 1.08 1.16 -23.75
N TRP A 58 2.15 0.53 -23.25
CA TRP A 58 2.87 0.99 -22.07
C TRP A 58 3.41 2.41 -22.27
N THR A 59 4.11 2.67 -23.37
CA THR A 59 4.62 4.01 -23.67
C THR A 59 3.51 5.05 -23.72
N ARG A 60 2.35 4.69 -24.27
CA ARG A 60 1.17 5.57 -24.31
C ARG A 60 0.60 5.83 -22.91
N ALA A 61 0.56 4.80 -22.05
CA ALA A 61 0.11 4.96 -20.67
C ALA A 61 1.00 5.93 -19.90
N VAL A 62 2.33 5.79 -20.04
CA VAL A 62 3.32 6.69 -19.41
C VAL A 62 3.20 8.12 -19.94
N GLN A 63 3.08 8.30 -21.26
CA GLN A 63 2.90 9.63 -21.87
C GLN A 63 1.59 10.28 -21.42
N TYR A 64 0.50 9.51 -21.44
CA TYR A 64 -0.81 10.00 -20.98
C TYR A 64 -0.78 10.42 -19.52
N PHE A 65 -0.16 9.61 -18.66
CA PHE A 65 0.01 9.97 -17.26
C PHE A 65 0.86 11.21 -17.08
N GLY A 66 2.02 11.28 -17.76
CA GLY A 66 2.94 12.41 -17.68
C GLY A 66 2.31 13.74 -18.13
N ASP A 67 1.57 13.72 -19.23
CA ASP A 67 0.86 14.91 -19.71
C ASP A 67 -0.22 15.36 -18.70
N ARG A 68 -1.02 14.44 -18.20
CA ARG A 68 -2.05 14.75 -17.21
C ARG A 68 -1.47 15.25 -15.90
N HIS A 69 -0.41 14.60 -15.41
CA HIS A 69 0.29 14.99 -14.20
C HIS A 69 0.92 16.38 -14.30
N ARG A 70 1.57 16.69 -15.43
CA ARG A 70 2.18 18.00 -15.71
C ARG A 70 1.17 19.15 -15.61
N PHE A 71 -0.07 18.93 -16.01
CA PHE A 71 -1.13 19.94 -15.97
C PHE A 71 -2.03 19.81 -14.72
N ALA A 72 -1.60 19.07 -13.70
CA ALA A 72 -2.34 18.82 -12.48
C ALA A 72 -3.82 18.40 -12.74
N ALA A 73 -4.01 17.54 -13.75
CA ALA A 73 -5.33 17.08 -14.14
C ALA A 73 -6.04 16.34 -13.00
N THR A 74 -7.34 16.51 -12.92
CA THR A 74 -8.19 15.83 -11.91
C THR A 74 -8.80 14.53 -12.42
N SER A 75 -8.57 14.17 -13.69
CA SER A 75 -9.17 12.98 -14.31
C SER A 75 -8.18 12.26 -15.23
N TYR A 76 -8.13 10.93 -15.07
CA TYR A 76 -7.21 10.02 -15.77
C TYR A 76 -7.99 8.83 -16.39
N LYS A 77 -9.07 9.12 -17.15
CA LYS A 77 -10.04 8.11 -17.63
C LYS A 77 -9.42 6.97 -18.44
N LEU A 78 -8.38 7.26 -19.23
CA LEU A 78 -7.77 6.27 -20.13
C LEU A 78 -6.62 5.49 -19.47
N LEU A 79 -6.16 5.88 -18.29
CA LEU A 79 -4.97 5.27 -17.69
C LEU A 79 -5.18 3.79 -17.37
N ALA A 80 -6.25 3.44 -16.65
CA ALA A 80 -6.56 2.05 -16.33
C ALA A 80 -6.79 1.18 -17.60
N PRO A 81 -7.59 1.61 -18.60
CA PRO A 81 -7.72 0.88 -19.86
C PRO A 81 -6.40 0.68 -20.61
N LEU A 82 -5.52 1.67 -20.64
CA LEU A 82 -4.21 1.54 -21.30
C LEU A 82 -3.32 0.50 -20.59
N LEU A 83 -3.30 0.52 -19.27
CA LEU A 83 -2.55 -0.44 -18.46
C LEU A 83 -3.13 -1.85 -18.58
N GLU A 84 -4.47 -1.98 -18.58
CA GLU A 84 -5.15 -3.25 -18.79
C GLU A 84 -4.78 -3.86 -20.15
N ILE A 85 -4.86 -3.09 -21.22
CA ILE A 85 -4.46 -3.55 -22.55
C ILE A 85 -2.98 -3.98 -22.55
N THR A 86 -2.11 -3.17 -21.97
CA THR A 86 -0.66 -3.44 -21.88
C THR A 86 -0.42 -4.80 -21.25
N THR A 87 -1.00 -5.04 -20.07
CA THR A 87 -0.74 -6.24 -19.28
C THR A 87 -1.46 -7.49 -19.82
N GLN A 88 -2.56 -7.33 -20.53
CA GLN A 88 -3.21 -8.44 -21.22
C GLN A 88 -2.48 -8.86 -22.51
N LEU A 89 -1.76 -7.95 -23.16
CA LEU A 89 -0.90 -8.26 -24.30
C LEU A 89 0.39 -8.96 -23.85
N ASP A 90 1.01 -8.46 -22.79
CA ASP A 90 2.19 -9.09 -22.17
C ASP A 90 2.02 -9.15 -20.64
N PRO A 91 1.54 -10.27 -20.10
CA PRO A 91 1.37 -10.45 -18.66
C PRO A 91 2.68 -10.49 -17.86
N HIS A 92 3.83 -10.61 -18.53
CA HIS A 92 5.14 -10.63 -17.88
C HIS A 92 5.89 -9.30 -17.96
N LEU A 93 5.26 -8.25 -18.48
CA LEU A 93 5.81 -6.90 -18.48
C LEU A 93 5.66 -6.27 -17.07
N VAL A 94 6.52 -6.70 -16.14
CA VAL A 94 6.46 -6.37 -14.72
C VAL A 94 6.42 -4.85 -14.47
N VAL A 95 7.21 -4.08 -15.25
CA VAL A 95 7.28 -2.62 -15.12
C VAL A 95 5.90 -1.94 -15.26
N ALA A 96 4.99 -2.52 -16.03
CA ALA A 96 3.65 -1.97 -16.21
C ALA A 96 2.78 -2.10 -14.96
N TYR A 97 3.03 -3.10 -14.12
CA TYR A 97 2.35 -3.25 -12.83
C TYR A 97 2.94 -2.30 -11.78
N GLU A 98 4.26 -2.30 -11.61
CA GLU A 98 4.96 -1.50 -10.60
C GLU A 98 4.64 0.00 -10.75
N PHE A 99 4.89 0.56 -11.95
CA PHE A 99 4.57 1.97 -12.20
C PHE A 99 3.07 2.21 -12.39
N GLY A 100 2.35 1.25 -12.99
CA GLY A 100 0.90 1.35 -13.17
C GLY A 100 0.15 1.51 -11.85
N SER A 101 0.51 0.77 -10.83
CA SER A 101 -0.06 0.91 -9.49
C SER A 101 0.21 2.30 -8.90
N SER A 102 1.47 2.78 -9.03
CA SER A 102 1.89 4.11 -8.55
C SER A 102 1.19 5.26 -9.30
N PHE A 103 0.81 5.06 -10.57
CA PHE A 103 0.06 6.06 -11.33
C PHE A 103 -1.43 6.03 -11.01
N LEU A 104 -1.99 4.85 -10.73
CA LEU A 104 -3.42 4.67 -10.51
C LEU A 104 -3.85 4.99 -9.09
N ALA A 105 -3.12 4.52 -8.07
CA ALA A 105 -3.59 4.49 -6.70
C ALA A 105 -3.66 5.87 -6.04
N PRO A 106 -2.62 6.73 -6.09
CA PRO A 106 -2.64 8.01 -5.40
C PRO A 106 -3.72 8.95 -5.93
N LYS A 107 -4.22 9.82 -5.05
CA LYS A 107 -5.21 10.83 -5.44
C LYS A 107 -4.59 11.91 -6.34
N PRO A 108 -5.39 12.54 -7.21
CA PRO A 108 -4.95 13.70 -7.96
C PRO A 108 -4.43 14.83 -7.03
N PRO A 109 -3.37 15.56 -7.41
CA PRO A 109 -2.69 15.52 -8.71
C PRO A 109 -1.60 14.46 -8.83
N PHE A 110 -1.28 13.71 -7.77
CA PHE A 110 -0.15 12.76 -7.73
C PHE A 110 -0.42 11.45 -8.48
N GLY A 111 -1.68 11.09 -8.67
CA GLY A 111 -2.11 9.91 -9.39
C GLY A 111 -3.55 10.05 -9.87
N ALA A 112 -4.13 8.93 -10.29
CA ALA A 112 -5.47 8.90 -10.87
C ALA A 112 -6.61 8.81 -9.84
N GLY A 113 -6.33 8.46 -8.59
CA GLY A 113 -7.32 8.18 -7.55
C GLY A 113 -8.17 6.94 -7.85
N GLN A 114 -7.64 6.01 -8.65
CA GLN A 114 -8.31 4.78 -9.08
C GLN A 114 -7.72 3.58 -8.32
N THR A 115 -7.78 3.65 -6.99
CA THR A 115 -7.14 2.67 -6.09
C THR A 115 -7.61 1.24 -6.35
N GLN A 116 -8.92 1.03 -6.63
CA GLN A 116 -9.40 -0.30 -6.95
C GLN A 116 -8.80 -0.85 -8.25
N SER A 117 -8.69 -0.02 -9.29
CA SER A 117 -8.03 -0.42 -10.55
C SER A 117 -6.56 -0.77 -10.34
N ALA A 118 -5.86 -0.08 -9.43
CA ALA A 118 -4.50 -0.42 -9.05
C ALA A 118 -4.42 -1.80 -8.38
N ILE A 119 -5.33 -2.09 -7.45
CA ILE A 119 -5.41 -3.38 -6.77
C ILE A 119 -5.70 -4.52 -7.77
N ASP A 120 -6.64 -4.31 -8.69
CA ASP A 120 -7.00 -5.29 -9.71
C ASP A 120 -5.82 -5.56 -10.66
N LEU A 121 -5.13 -4.50 -11.09
CA LEU A 121 -3.93 -4.58 -11.90
C LEU A 121 -2.83 -5.38 -11.19
N MET A 122 -2.54 -5.07 -9.93
CA MET A 122 -1.51 -5.75 -9.14
C MET A 122 -1.86 -7.21 -8.87
N ASN A 123 -3.10 -7.53 -8.58
CA ASN A 123 -3.55 -8.93 -8.41
C ASN A 123 -3.39 -9.73 -9.71
N TYR A 124 -3.72 -9.14 -10.86
CA TYR A 124 -3.46 -9.76 -12.16
C TYR A 124 -1.96 -9.96 -12.40
N GLY A 125 -1.13 -8.99 -12.02
CA GLY A 125 0.33 -9.08 -12.07
C GLY A 125 0.87 -10.23 -11.23
N ILE A 126 0.43 -10.37 -9.99
CA ILE A 126 0.81 -11.44 -9.06
C ILE A 126 0.38 -12.83 -9.60
N GLN A 127 -0.82 -12.95 -10.17
CA GLN A 127 -1.27 -14.21 -10.77
C GLN A 127 -0.36 -14.70 -11.91
N ASN A 128 0.16 -13.77 -12.72
CA ASN A 128 1.02 -14.10 -13.86
C ASN A 128 2.52 -14.13 -13.50
N ASN A 129 2.93 -13.50 -12.39
CA ASN A 129 4.31 -13.41 -11.94
C ASN A 129 4.41 -13.71 -10.43
N PRO A 130 4.02 -14.92 -9.98
CA PRO A 130 3.89 -15.23 -8.54
C PRO A 130 5.22 -15.18 -7.79
N ASP A 131 6.34 -15.35 -8.50
CA ASP A 131 7.68 -15.34 -7.91
C ASP A 131 8.31 -13.95 -7.86
N ASN A 132 7.58 -12.91 -8.24
CA ASN A 132 8.06 -11.52 -8.13
C ASN A 132 7.55 -10.86 -6.85
N TRP A 133 8.40 -10.85 -5.82
CA TRP A 133 8.07 -10.27 -4.51
C TRP A 133 7.77 -8.77 -4.54
N ARG A 134 8.28 -8.01 -5.54
CA ARG A 134 8.02 -6.57 -5.67
C ARG A 134 6.55 -6.26 -5.90
N LEU A 135 5.85 -7.11 -6.64
CA LEU A 135 4.41 -6.92 -6.86
C LEU A 135 3.61 -7.02 -5.56
N TYR A 136 4.00 -7.93 -4.66
CA TYR A 136 3.38 -8.01 -3.33
C TYR A 136 3.75 -6.79 -2.47
N TYR A 137 5.00 -6.32 -2.59
CA TYR A 137 5.46 -5.13 -1.89
C TYR A 137 4.62 -3.91 -2.30
N ASP A 138 4.48 -3.64 -3.59
CA ASP A 138 3.74 -2.49 -4.10
C ASP A 138 2.24 -2.60 -3.77
N LEU A 139 1.63 -3.78 -3.91
CA LEU A 139 0.24 -3.99 -3.52
C LEU A 139 0.01 -3.77 -2.02
N GLY A 140 0.92 -4.25 -1.18
CA GLY A 140 0.87 -4.02 0.26
C GLY A 140 0.91 -2.53 0.60
N PHE A 141 1.74 -1.77 -0.11
CA PHE A 141 1.77 -0.30 0.05
C PHE A 141 0.49 0.38 -0.43
N VAL A 142 -0.14 -0.07 -1.50
CA VAL A 142 -1.45 0.46 -1.93
C VAL A 142 -2.49 0.29 -0.82
N TYR A 143 -2.58 -0.90 -0.21
CA TYR A 143 -3.47 -1.13 0.93
C TYR A 143 -3.13 -0.23 2.12
N TYR A 144 -1.85 -0.10 2.45
CA TYR A 144 -1.39 0.69 3.59
C TYR A 144 -1.60 2.18 3.39
N THR A 145 -1.12 2.76 2.27
CA THR A 145 -1.06 4.22 2.08
C THR A 145 -2.40 4.81 1.67
N GLU A 146 -3.09 4.15 0.73
CA GLU A 146 -4.29 4.71 0.13
C GLU A 146 -5.58 4.35 0.90
N LEU A 147 -5.66 3.12 1.40
CA LEU A 147 -6.87 2.60 2.06
C LEU A 147 -6.77 2.55 3.58
N LYS A 148 -5.55 2.63 4.15
CA LYS A 148 -5.28 2.35 5.58
C LYS A 148 -5.79 0.97 6.00
N ASP A 149 -5.82 0.04 5.04
CA ASP A 149 -6.21 -1.35 5.26
C ASP A 149 -5.01 -2.16 5.72
N TYR A 150 -4.71 -2.04 7.00
CA TYR A 150 -3.55 -2.67 7.62
C TYR A 150 -3.61 -4.19 7.55
N LYS A 151 -4.81 -4.78 7.58
CA LYS A 151 -4.99 -6.23 7.52
C LYS A 151 -4.58 -6.78 6.16
N ASN A 152 -5.14 -6.24 5.08
CA ASN A 152 -4.79 -6.66 3.72
C ASN A 152 -3.34 -6.31 3.38
N ALA A 153 -2.80 -5.21 3.90
CA ALA A 153 -1.38 -4.87 3.79
C ALA A 153 -0.50 -5.93 4.46
N ALA A 154 -0.82 -6.33 5.70
CA ALA A 154 -0.09 -7.35 6.45
C ALA A 154 -0.09 -8.70 5.71
N ASP A 155 -1.26 -9.17 5.28
CA ASP A 155 -1.41 -10.42 4.53
C ASP A 155 -0.61 -10.40 3.22
N THR A 156 -0.64 -9.28 2.52
CA THR A 156 0.07 -9.11 1.24
C THR A 156 1.59 -9.13 1.43
N PHE A 157 2.11 -8.36 2.40
CA PHE A 157 3.54 -8.39 2.73
C PHE A 157 3.99 -9.76 3.24
N ALA A 158 3.17 -10.44 4.06
CA ALA A 158 3.47 -11.79 4.55
C ALA A 158 3.59 -12.79 3.39
N ARG A 159 2.63 -12.79 2.45
CA ARG A 159 2.69 -13.62 1.24
C ARG A 159 3.93 -13.31 0.40
N GLY A 160 4.22 -12.03 0.15
CA GLY A 160 5.40 -11.60 -0.57
C GLY A 160 6.71 -12.01 0.10
N SER A 161 6.74 -12.10 1.43
CA SER A 161 7.92 -12.53 2.19
C SER A 161 8.27 -14.01 2.04
N LEU A 162 7.35 -14.82 1.53
CA LEU A 162 7.53 -16.24 1.28
C LEU A 162 8.04 -16.54 -0.14
N VAL A 163 8.02 -15.53 -1.02
CA VAL A 163 8.51 -15.63 -2.40
C VAL A 163 10.03 -15.85 -2.39
N PRO A 164 10.58 -16.71 -3.26
CA PRO A 164 12.02 -16.91 -3.38
C PRO A 164 12.77 -15.58 -3.60
N ASN A 165 13.88 -15.40 -2.90
CA ASN A 165 14.71 -14.19 -2.95
C ASN A 165 13.97 -12.88 -2.54
N ALA A 166 12.85 -13.00 -1.81
CA ALA A 166 12.16 -11.84 -1.28
C ALA A 166 13.06 -11.05 -0.32
N HIS A 167 12.93 -9.73 -0.37
CA HIS A 167 13.68 -8.89 0.53
C HIS A 167 13.21 -9.12 2.00
N PRO A 168 14.13 -9.34 2.96
CA PRO A 168 13.77 -9.64 4.36
C PRO A 168 12.86 -8.59 5.02
N PHE A 169 12.90 -7.36 4.51
CA PHE A 169 12.08 -6.25 5.00
C PHE A 169 10.56 -6.49 4.87
N LEU A 170 10.10 -7.34 3.93
CA LEU A 170 8.68 -7.66 3.83
C LEU A 170 8.13 -8.31 5.11
N LYS A 171 8.94 -9.12 5.81
CA LYS A 171 8.54 -9.71 7.10
C LYS A 171 8.34 -8.66 8.17
N VAL A 172 9.21 -7.64 8.18
CA VAL A 172 9.11 -6.50 9.09
C VAL A 172 7.85 -5.70 8.81
N LEU A 173 7.59 -5.37 7.54
CA LEU A 173 6.37 -4.66 7.14
C LEU A 173 5.11 -5.45 7.48
N ALA A 174 5.10 -6.77 7.22
CA ALA A 174 3.96 -7.61 7.58
C ALA A 174 3.69 -7.58 9.10
N ALA A 175 4.74 -7.67 9.92
CA ALA A 175 4.61 -7.63 11.38
C ALA A 175 4.10 -6.26 11.88
N GLN A 176 4.62 -5.17 11.31
CA GLN A 176 4.15 -3.82 11.64
C GLN A 176 2.68 -3.62 11.27
N MET A 177 2.30 -3.99 10.04
CA MET A 177 0.91 -3.86 9.60
C MET A 177 -0.05 -4.74 10.41
N ALA A 178 0.36 -5.95 10.79
CA ALA A 178 -0.42 -6.81 11.69
C ALA A 178 -0.61 -6.15 13.07
N SER A 179 0.44 -5.50 13.62
CA SER A 179 0.33 -4.73 14.86
C SER A 179 -0.69 -3.60 14.74
N HIS A 180 -0.63 -2.82 13.66
CA HIS A 180 -1.58 -1.73 13.40
C HIS A 180 -3.01 -2.22 13.18
N ALA A 181 -3.18 -3.44 12.63
CA ALA A 181 -4.49 -4.08 12.48
C ALA A 181 -5.07 -4.62 13.79
N GLY A 182 -4.29 -4.63 14.89
CA GLY A 182 -4.66 -5.26 16.15
C GLY A 182 -4.56 -6.79 16.13
N ASP A 183 -3.96 -7.37 15.10
CA ASP A 183 -3.66 -8.81 15.04
C ASP A 183 -2.33 -9.10 15.76
N TYR A 184 -2.40 -9.00 17.10
CA TYR A 184 -1.23 -9.17 17.97
C TYR A 184 -0.59 -10.54 17.85
N ASP A 185 -1.38 -11.58 17.60
CA ASP A 185 -0.86 -12.94 17.47
C ASP A 185 -0.03 -13.11 16.20
N THR A 186 -0.50 -12.60 15.07
CA THR A 186 0.27 -12.61 13.81
C THR A 186 1.52 -11.74 13.94
N ALA A 187 1.39 -10.53 14.47
CA ALA A 187 2.52 -9.64 14.70
C ALA A 187 3.58 -10.29 15.59
N ARG A 188 3.18 -10.91 16.70
CA ARG A 188 4.07 -11.62 17.63
C ARG A 188 4.82 -12.76 16.94
N ARG A 189 4.13 -13.60 16.16
CA ARG A 189 4.77 -14.68 15.39
C ARG A 189 5.81 -14.15 14.43
N LEU A 190 5.50 -13.11 13.68
CA LEU A 190 6.40 -12.53 12.68
C LEU A 190 7.64 -11.89 13.35
N TRP A 191 7.47 -11.16 14.46
CA TRP A 191 8.60 -10.61 15.20
C TRP A 191 9.46 -11.68 15.86
N LEU A 192 8.86 -12.76 16.39
CA LEU A 192 9.61 -13.91 16.94
C LEU A 192 10.44 -14.59 15.85
N VAL A 193 9.88 -14.80 14.65
CA VAL A 193 10.61 -15.34 13.50
C VAL A 193 11.78 -14.43 13.11
N SER A 194 11.58 -13.12 13.10
CA SER A 194 12.64 -12.15 12.83
C SER A 194 13.75 -12.22 13.88
N TYR A 195 13.39 -12.29 15.15
CA TYR A 195 14.33 -12.42 16.27
C TYR A 195 15.16 -13.70 16.19
N GLN A 196 14.52 -14.84 15.87
CA GLN A 196 15.16 -16.16 15.85
C GLN A 196 16.07 -16.37 14.62
N ASN A 197 15.71 -15.80 13.47
CA ASN A 197 16.38 -16.07 12.21
C ASN A 197 17.48 -15.05 11.85
N THR A 198 17.69 -14.01 12.65
CA THR A 198 18.75 -13.03 12.39
C THR A 198 19.97 -13.27 13.26
N GLN A 199 21.14 -13.05 12.69
CA GLN A 199 22.41 -12.98 13.42
C GLN A 199 22.85 -11.51 13.65
N ASP A 200 22.17 -10.56 13.00
CA ASP A 200 22.43 -9.14 13.16
C ASP A 200 21.86 -8.65 14.50
N LYS A 201 22.74 -8.10 15.34
CA LYS A 201 22.39 -7.62 16.70
C LYS A 201 21.38 -6.48 16.67
N LEU A 202 21.46 -5.59 15.68
CA LEU A 202 20.53 -4.45 15.56
C LEU A 202 19.14 -4.92 15.17
N ILE A 203 19.04 -5.82 14.20
CA ILE A 203 17.75 -6.41 13.80
C ILE A 203 17.15 -7.21 14.96
N LYS A 204 18.00 -7.96 15.69
CA LYS A 204 17.57 -8.74 16.86
C LYS A 204 17.03 -7.85 17.97
N GLN A 205 17.74 -6.76 18.28
CA GLN A 205 17.30 -5.78 19.27
C GLN A 205 15.99 -5.10 18.84
N SER A 206 15.91 -4.65 17.59
CA SER A 206 14.70 -4.05 17.04
C SER A 206 13.48 -5.00 17.14
N ALA A 207 13.66 -6.28 16.79
CA ALA A 207 12.58 -7.26 16.92
C ALA A 207 12.13 -7.46 18.40
N LEU A 208 13.08 -7.45 19.34
CA LEU A 208 12.78 -7.52 20.77
C LEU A 208 12.00 -6.28 21.23
N ASP A 209 12.43 -5.10 20.83
CA ASP A 209 11.75 -3.86 21.20
C ASP A 209 10.32 -3.79 20.63
N HIS A 210 10.11 -4.29 19.41
CA HIS A 210 8.76 -4.45 18.84
C HIS A 210 7.90 -5.47 19.63
N LEU A 211 8.48 -6.59 20.06
CA LEU A 211 7.76 -7.58 20.87
C LEU A 211 7.33 -6.99 22.22
N ARG A 212 8.20 -6.18 22.85
CA ARG A 212 7.88 -5.49 24.11
C ARG A 212 6.79 -4.43 23.92
N ALA A 213 6.91 -3.61 22.86
CA ALA A 213 5.89 -2.61 22.52
C ALA A 213 4.54 -3.26 22.20
N LEU A 214 4.53 -4.37 21.45
CA LEU A 214 3.33 -5.14 21.13
C LEU A 214 2.62 -5.64 22.38
N ARG A 215 3.39 -6.10 23.39
CA ARG A 215 2.82 -6.52 24.67
C ARG A 215 2.15 -5.35 25.40
N VAL A 216 2.78 -4.18 25.39
CA VAL A 216 2.20 -2.96 25.99
C VAL A 216 0.92 -2.56 25.27
N ASP A 217 0.93 -2.52 23.94
CA ASP A 217 -0.25 -2.15 23.14
C ASP A 217 -1.43 -3.08 23.40
N GLU A 218 -1.18 -4.39 23.50
CA GLU A 218 -2.18 -5.41 23.82
C GLU A 218 -2.73 -5.22 25.26
N ASP A 219 -1.85 -5.07 26.24
CA ASP A 219 -2.23 -4.86 27.64
C ASP A 219 -3.06 -3.57 27.79
N VAL A 220 -2.65 -2.45 27.18
CA VAL A 220 -3.39 -1.19 27.20
C VAL A 220 -4.78 -1.35 26.58
N GLU A 221 -4.87 -2.06 25.45
CA GLU A 221 -6.16 -2.29 24.79
C GLU A 221 -7.09 -3.13 25.67
N HIS A 222 -6.61 -4.21 26.25
CA HIS A 222 -7.39 -5.06 27.16
C HIS A 222 -7.85 -4.29 28.41
N LEU A 223 -6.96 -3.48 29.00
CA LEU A 223 -7.31 -2.65 30.15
C LEU A 223 -8.31 -1.56 29.80
N GLN A 224 -8.18 -0.92 28.63
CA GLN A 224 -9.12 0.08 28.15
C GLN A 224 -10.51 -0.53 27.91
N GLN A 225 -10.58 -1.74 27.35
CA GLN A 225 -11.83 -2.48 27.21
C GLN A 225 -12.44 -2.83 28.60
N ALA A 226 -11.60 -3.18 29.57
CA ALA A 226 -12.04 -3.43 30.93
C ALA A 226 -12.65 -2.18 31.58
N VAL A 227 -12.02 -1.01 31.39
CA VAL A 227 -12.58 0.29 31.84
C VAL A 227 -13.95 0.55 31.20
N THR A 228 -14.09 0.29 29.90
CA THR A 228 -15.36 0.46 29.17
C THR A 228 -16.45 -0.45 29.74
N ARG A 229 -16.15 -1.75 29.90
CA ARG A 229 -17.11 -2.73 30.50
C ARG A 229 -17.51 -2.35 31.91
N PHE A 230 -16.56 -1.86 32.73
CA PHE A 230 -16.86 -1.37 34.06
C PHE A 230 -17.85 -0.20 34.01
N GLY A 231 -17.58 0.79 33.11
CA GLY A 231 -18.44 1.96 32.93
C GLY A 231 -19.86 1.60 32.51
N GLU A 232 -20.02 0.65 31.58
CA GLU A 232 -21.33 0.14 31.13
C GLU A 232 -22.13 -0.53 32.28
N ARG A 233 -21.45 -1.28 33.16
CA ARG A 233 -22.09 -1.98 34.30
C ARG A 233 -22.37 -1.06 35.45
N ALA A 234 -21.44 -0.17 35.81
CA ALA A 234 -21.49 0.66 37.03
C ALA A 234 -22.10 2.05 36.79
N GLY A 235 -22.30 2.48 35.55
CA GLY A 235 -22.77 3.82 35.18
C GLY A 235 -21.76 4.94 35.50
N ARG A 236 -20.53 4.60 35.84
CA ARG A 236 -19.43 5.54 36.12
C ARG A 236 -18.07 4.93 35.78
N LEU A 237 -17.05 5.74 35.67
CA LEU A 237 -15.68 5.25 35.52
C LEU A 237 -15.12 4.65 36.84
N PRO A 238 -14.17 3.69 36.79
CA PRO A 238 -13.46 3.24 37.94
C PRO A 238 -12.60 4.36 38.54
N THR A 239 -12.52 4.45 39.84
CA THR A 239 -11.78 5.52 40.54
C THR A 239 -10.29 5.20 40.71
N SER A 240 -9.92 3.93 40.59
CA SER A 240 -8.54 3.47 40.68
C SER A 240 -8.32 2.16 39.91
N MET A 241 -7.05 1.89 39.58
CA MET A 241 -6.66 0.62 38.98
C MET A 241 -7.00 -0.58 39.92
N ALA A 242 -6.92 -0.39 41.23
CA ALA A 242 -7.28 -1.45 42.21
C ALA A 242 -8.79 -1.77 42.14
N GLU A 243 -9.65 -0.78 41.97
CA GLU A 243 -11.09 -1.00 41.77
C GLU A 243 -11.34 -1.78 40.48
N LEU A 244 -10.67 -1.40 39.37
CA LEU A 244 -10.78 -2.08 38.09
C LEU A 244 -10.33 -3.55 38.19
N VAL A 245 -9.17 -3.79 38.79
CA VAL A 245 -8.61 -5.14 39.02
C VAL A 245 -9.61 -6.03 39.79
N ASN A 246 -10.18 -5.52 40.87
CA ASN A 246 -11.14 -6.27 41.68
C ASN A 246 -12.46 -6.53 40.92
N ALA A 247 -12.96 -5.52 40.21
CA ALA A 247 -14.23 -5.62 39.48
C ALA A 247 -14.17 -6.55 38.25
N GLU A 248 -13.03 -6.59 37.58
CA GLU A 248 -12.81 -7.43 36.39
C GLU A 248 -12.15 -8.78 36.72
N GLY A 249 -11.81 -9.04 38.00
CA GLY A 249 -11.17 -10.29 38.41
C GLY A 249 -9.78 -10.49 37.83
N LEU A 250 -9.03 -9.43 37.65
CA LEU A 250 -7.67 -9.53 37.08
C LEU A 250 -6.73 -10.20 38.12
N PRO A 251 -5.73 -10.96 37.66
CA PRO A 251 -4.88 -11.76 38.58
C PRO A 251 -3.92 -10.93 39.45
N GLY A 252 -3.95 -9.61 39.31
CA GLY A 252 -3.14 -8.66 40.07
C GLY A 252 -3.05 -7.31 39.40
N THR A 253 -2.25 -6.42 39.96
CA THR A 253 -2.00 -5.11 39.30
C THR A 253 -1.26 -5.33 37.98
N PRO A 254 -1.84 -4.92 36.83
CA PRO A 254 -1.18 -5.07 35.56
C PRO A 254 0.10 -4.24 35.48
N VAL A 255 1.17 -4.87 34.99
CA VAL A 255 2.49 -4.22 34.81
C VAL A 255 2.98 -4.36 33.39
N ASP A 256 3.76 -3.37 32.94
CA ASP A 256 4.42 -3.39 31.64
C ASP A 256 5.59 -4.43 31.63
N PRO A 257 6.22 -4.68 30.49
CA PRO A 257 7.34 -5.64 30.39
C PRO A 257 8.57 -5.31 31.26
N ASP A 258 8.68 -4.09 31.77
CA ASP A 258 9.74 -3.68 32.70
C ASP A 258 9.30 -3.73 34.18
N GLY A 259 8.08 -4.19 34.43
CA GLY A 259 7.54 -4.37 35.78
C GLY A 259 6.90 -3.11 36.37
N HIS A 260 6.70 -2.06 35.61
CA HIS A 260 6.03 -0.85 36.11
C HIS A 260 4.52 -0.97 35.93
N PRO A 261 3.72 -0.61 36.99
CA PRO A 261 2.27 -0.65 36.87
C PRO A 261 1.75 0.39 35.90
N TYR A 262 0.75 0.01 35.09
CA TYR A 262 0.00 0.93 34.24
C TYR A 262 -0.73 1.96 35.09
N LYS A 263 -0.82 3.19 34.57
CA LYS A 263 -1.53 4.29 35.21
C LYS A 263 -2.92 4.46 34.57
N MET A 264 -3.93 4.67 35.41
CA MET A 264 -5.25 5.09 34.93
C MET A 264 -5.46 6.56 35.25
N THR A 265 -5.85 7.34 34.27
CA THR A 265 -6.19 8.78 34.47
C THR A 265 -7.60 8.93 35.00
N PRO A 266 -7.97 10.11 35.56
CA PRO A 266 -9.34 10.37 36.03
C PRO A 266 -10.39 10.21 34.91
N GLU A 267 -9.99 10.41 33.64
CA GLU A 267 -10.83 10.24 32.46
C GLU A 267 -10.93 8.78 32.01
N GLY A 268 -10.36 7.83 32.75
CA GLY A 268 -10.40 6.40 32.46
C GLY A 268 -9.45 5.95 31.36
N ARG A 269 -8.44 6.76 30.96
CA ARG A 269 -7.43 6.36 30.00
C ARG A 269 -6.33 5.57 30.70
N ILE A 270 -5.88 4.53 30.02
CA ILE A 270 -4.73 3.73 30.47
C ILE A 270 -3.45 4.30 29.84
N GLU A 271 -2.47 4.59 30.67
CA GLU A 271 -1.20 5.18 30.27
C GLU A 271 -0.02 4.34 30.78
N ILE A 272 1.04 4.28 29.97
CA ILE A 272 2.33 3.71 30.41
C ILE A 272 3.13 4.75 31.19
N ARG A 273 3.92 4.28 32.13
CA ARG A 273 4.70 5.17 33.01
C ARG A 273 5.93 5.74 32.32
N ALA A 274 6.62 4.94 31.53
CA ALA A 274 7.88 5.29 30.89
C ALA A 274 7.85 5.04 29.38
N PRO A 275 7.15 5.90 28.58
CA PRO A 275 7.01 5.70 27.13
C PRO A 275 8.33 5.63 26.37
N LYS A 276 9.40 6.24 26.90
CA LYS A 276 10.74 6.24 26.28
C LYS A 276 11.37 4.85 26.22
N ASP A 277 10.98 3.96 27.10
CA ASP A 277 11.53 2.60 27.19
C ASP A 277 10.89 1.65 26.15
N PHE A 278 9.85 2.12 25.47
CA PHE A 278 9.11 1.38 24.44
C PHE A 278 9.01 2.21 23.13
N PRO A 279 10.07 2.27 22.32
CA PRO A 279 10.16 3.18 21.17
C PRO A 279 9.08 2.96 20.11
N PHE A 280 8.51 1.75 20.02
CA PHE A 280 7.53 1.37 18.98
C PHE A 280 6.10 1.24 19.53
N VAL A 281 5.85 1.66 20.78
CA VAL A 281 4.51 1.60 21.36
C VAL A 281 3.59 2.62 20.69
N THR A 282 2.33 2.21 20.44
CA THR A 282 1.32 3.03 19.80
C THR A 282 0.16 3.39 20.72
N LYS A 283 -0.05 2.63 21.81
CA LYS A 283 -1.14 2.81 22.75
C LYS A 283 -0.61 3.18 24.15
N GLY A 284 -1.46 3.80 24.95
CA GLY A 284 -1.12 4.18 26.32
C GLY A 284 -0.13 5.34 26.44
N LEU A 285 0.04 6.12 25.38
CA LEU A 285 0.91 7.29 25.40
C LEU A 285 0.21 8.47 26.09
N PRO A 286 0.93 9.21 27.00
CA PRO A 286 0.39 10.42 27.61
C PRO A 286 0.07 11.50 26.56
N PRO A 287 -0.91 12.39 26.81
CA PRO A 287 -1.21 13.49 25.92
C PRO A 287 0.02 14.37 25.64
N GLY A 288 0.23 14.68 24.37
CA GLY A 288 1.36 15.50 23.94
C GLY A 288 2.72 14.78 23.86
N TYR A 289 2.81 13.51 24.24
CA TYR A 289 4.00 12.73 24.00
C TYR A 289 4.19 12.52 22.49
N LYS A 290 5.38 12.90 22.00
CA LYS A 290 5.78 12.66 20.60
C LYS A 290 6.79 11.52 20.62
N PRO A 291 6.42 10.33 20.12
CA PRO A 291 7.38 9.25 19.93
C PRO A 291 8.51 9.69 19.00
N LEU A 292 9.65 9.03 19.08
CA LEU A 292 10.71 9.23 18.11
C LEU A 292 10.15 8.94 16.71
N PRO A 293 10.54 9.72 15.68
CA PRO A 293 10.08 9.48 14.32
C PRO A 293 10.47 8.05 13.91
N THR A 294 9.45 7.24 13.70
CA THR A 294 9.58 5.91 13.10
C THR A 294 9.28 6.02 11.62
N PHE A 295 9.55 4.98 10.85
CA PHE A 295 9.25 4.93 9.42
C PHE A 295 7.77 5.26 9.11
N ASP A 296 6.87 4.98 10.06
CA ASP A 296 5.42 5.23 9.96
C ASP A 296 4.99 6.61 10.43
N SER A 297 5.89 7.44 10.92
CA SER A 297 5.54 8.80 11.32
C SER A 297 5.25 9.62 10.06
N PRO A 298 4.06 10.26 9.93
CA PRO A 298 3.83 11.18 8.82
C PRO A 298 4.94 12.23 8.83
N GLN A 299 5.69 12.30 7.74
CA GLN A 299 6.65 13.37 7.52
C GLN A 299 5.88 14.69 7.50
N PRO A 300 6.38 15.75 8.16
CA PRO A 300 5.69 17.03 8.26
C PRO A 300 5.48 17.69 6.90
#